data_4678cc70e2e06082aac778048a14f073
#
_entry.id   4678cc70e2e06082aac778048a14f073
#
_cell.length_a   1.000
_cell.length_b   1.000
_cell.length_c   1.000
_cell.angle_alpha   90.00
_cell.angle_beta   90.00
_cell.angle_gamma   90.00
#
_symmetry.space_group_name_H-M   'P 1'
#
loop_
_entity.id
_entity.type
_entity.pdbx_description
1 polymer ?
#
loop_
_entity_poly.entity_id
_entity_poly.type
_entity_poly.pdbx_seq_one_letter_code
_entity_poly.pdbx_strand_id
1 'polypeptide(L)'
;LNRSQRDLLKIFYDGLKYSKPVRVIIDKSRQQGFSTFTQLFFAWLQTFVLHGSNSCIVAHVENTARIIRGMYTKMLDKLPPWLLNMDKKLALTPFERGNKTLIIKGIGSRVTIGSAEKPNNIVGDKISFVHFSEVGLYKTTQGIKPEQLIQSILGGVAYAPNTFVVYESTARGVGNFFHSEWLDAISGKS
;
A
#
# COMPACT_ATOMS: atom_id res chain seq x y z
N LEU A 1 -8.74 14.09 -9.64
CA LEU A 1 -7.85 14.19 -8.48
C LEU A 1 -8.00 15.55 -7.80
N ASN A 2 -8.12 15.56 -6.45
CA ASN A 2 -8.04 16.79 -5.67
C ASN A 2 -6.59 17.30 -5.61
N ARG A 3 -6.36 18.49 -4.98
CA ARG A 3 -5.02 19.10 -4.89
C ARG A 3 -4.01 18.16 -4.21
N SER A 4 -4.34 17.65 -3.04
CA SER A 4 -3.44 16.79 -2.25
C SER A 4 -3.09 15.48 -2.97
N GLN A 5 -4.04 14.89 -3.71
CA GLN A 5 -3.78 13.71 -4.54
C GLN A 5 -2.86 14.04 -5.72
N ARG A 6 -2.95 15.24 -6.30
CA ARG A 6 -2.02 15.69 -7.36
C ARG A 6 -0.61 15.89 -6.83
N ASP A 7 -0.47 16.42 -5.61
CA ASP A 7 0.83 16.59 -4.96
C ASP A 7 1.48 15.21 -4.68
N LEU A 8 0.71 14.25 -4.19
CA LEU A 8 1.19 12.88 -4.00
C LEU A 8 1.55 12.20 -5.34
N LEU A 9 0.73 12.40 -6.39
CA LEU A 9 1.02 11.88 -7.73
C LEU A 9 2.35 12.41 -8.25
N LYS A 10 2.66 13.69 -8.02
CA LYS A 10 3.93 14.29 -8.41
C LYS A 10 5.11 13.59 -7.73
N ILE A 11 5.02 13.35 -6.41
CA ILE A 11 6.06 12.62 -5.67
C ILE A 11 6.28 11.22 -6.25
N PHE A 12 5.20 10.50 -6.52
CA PHE A 12 5.24 9.16 -7.10
C PHE A 12 5.84 9.16 -8.51
N TYR A 13 5.41 10.12 -9.34
CA TYR A 13 5.92 10.27 -10.70
C TYR A 13 7.41 10.62 -10.72
N ASP A 14 7.85 11.53 -9.84
CA ASP A 14 9.26 11.91 -9.73
C ASP A 14 10.10 10.69 -9.29
N GLY A 15 9.61 9.86 -8.39
CA GLY A 15 10.24 8.59 -8.01
C GLY A 15 10.46 7.67 -9.21
N LEU A 16 9.43 7.48 -10.04
CA LEU A 16 9.53 6.67 -11.26
C LEU A 16 10.48 7.31 -12.27
N LYS A 17 10.29 8.60 -12.56
CA LYS A 17 11.06 9.35 -13.57
C LYS A 17 12.56 9.37 -13.28
N TYR A 18 12.92 9.53 -12.02
CA TYR A 18 14.33 9.62 -11.60
C TYR A 18 14.88 8.32 -11.03
N SER A 19 14.14 7.22 -11.17
CA SER A 19 14.53 5.90 -10.67
C SER A 19 14.93 5.90 -9.20
N LYS A 20 14.13 6.54 -8.35
CA LYS A 20 14.39 6.67 -6.91
C LYS A 20 13.39 5.84 -6.11
N PRO A 21 13.80 5.26 -4.97
CA PRO A 21 12.85 4.71 -4.01
C PRO A 21 11.98 5.84 -3.43
N VAL A 22 10.70 5.57 -3.26
CA VAL A 22 9.76 6.52 -2.68
C VAL A 22 9.38 6.08 -1.27
N ARG A 23 9.61 6.96 -0.31
CA ARG A 23 9.22 6.78 1.09
C ARG A 23 8.47 8.03 1.50
N VAL A 24 7.19 7.88 1.81
CA VAL A 24 6.33 9.03 2.11
C VAL A 24 5.47 8.78 3.34
N ILE A 25 5.38 9.79 4.18
CA ILE A 25 4.49 9.82 5.32
C ILE A 25 3.45 10.92 5.12
N ILE A 26 2.18 10.60 5.35
CA ILE A 26 1.04 11.48 5.08
C ILE A 26 0.23 11.66 6.36
N ASP A 27 0.35 12.83 6.97
CA ASP A 27 -0.63 13.26 7.97
C ASP A 27 -1.81 13.94 7.24
N LYS A 28 -2.99 13.44 7.45
CA LYS A 28 -4.18 13.83 6.68
C LYS A 28 -5.39 14.06 7.55
N SER A 29 -6.31 14.89 7.08
CA SER A 29 -7.68 14.89 7.57
C SER A 29 -8.45 13.70 6.99
N ARG A 30 -9.60 13.38 7.59
CA ARG A 30 -10.48 12.30 7.10
C ARG A 30 -10.99 12.60 5.68
N GLN A 31 -11.30 11.55 4.92
CA GLN A 31 -11.97 11.60 3.61
C GLN A 31 -11.22 12.32 2.50
N GLN A 32 -9.91 12.47 2.61
CA GLN A 32 -9.06 13.04 1.54
C GLN A 32 -8.84 12.10 0.35
N GLY A 33 -9.22 10.83 0.48
CA GLY A 33 -9.09 9.85 -0.60
C GLY A 33 -7.67 9.39 -0.90
N PHE A 34 -6.72 9.57 0.03
CA PHE A 34 -5.34 9.12 -0.15
C PHE A 34 -5.23 7.60 -0.24
N SER A 35 -5.94 6.86 0.64
CA SER A 35 -5.91 5.39 0.60
C SER A 35 -6.39 4.85 -0.75
N THR A 36 -7.52 5.39 -1.26
CA THR A 36 -8.05 5.01 -2.58
C THR A 36 -7.08 5.36 -3.69
N PHE A 37 -6.48 6.55 -3.65
CA PHE A 37 -5.54 7.01 -4.66
C PHE A 37 -4.27 6.13 -4.66
N THR A 38 -3.67 5.85 -3.49
CA THR A 38 -2.48 5.02 -3.36
C THR A 38 -2.72 3.62 -3.92
N GLN A 39 -3.88 3.02 -3.62
CA GLN A 39 -4.24 1.71 -4.13
C GLN A 39 -4.45 1.70 -5.63
N LEU A 40 -5.12 2.73 -6.18
CA LEU A 40 -5.30 2.88 -7.61
C LEU A 40 -3.95 3.02 -8.33
N PHE A 41 -3.03 3.78 -7.75
CA PHE A 41 -1.69 3.96 -8.29
C PHE A 41 -0.88 2.65 -8.28
N PHE A 42 -0.91 1.90 -7.17
CA PHE A 42 -0.26 0.59 -7.08
C PHE A 42 -0.87 -0.43 -8.05
N ALA A 43 -2.20 -0.45 -8.16
CA ALA A 43 -2.88 -1.32 -9.13
C ALA A 43 -2.46 -0.99 -10.57
N TRP A 44 -2.37 0.29 -10.91
CA TRP A 44 -1.89 0.75 -12.22
C TRP A 44 -0.44 0.33 -12.47
N LEU A 45 0.46 0.56 -11.50
CA LEU A 45 1.86 0.14 -11.62
C LEU A 45 1.99 -1.36 -11.86
N GLN A 46 1.32 -2.18 -11.06
CA GLN A 46 1.40 -3.63 -11.13
C GLN A 46 0.81 -4.20 -12.42
N THR A 47 -0.23 -3.55 -12.95
CA THR A 47 -0.95 -4.05 -14.11
C THR A 47 -0.31 -3.61 -15.43
N PHE A 48 0.24 -2.39 -15.49
CA PHE A 48 0.62 -1.78 -16.78
C PHE A 48 2.08 -1.34 -16.87
N VAL A 49 2.80 -1.21 -15.74
CA VAL A 49 4.16 -0.61 -15.75
C VAL A 49 5.23 -1.56 -15.21
N LEU A 50 4.99 -2.16 -14.05
CA LEU A 50 5.96 -2.94 -13.29
C LEU A 50 5.44 -4.35 -13.03
N HIS A 51 5.39 -5.15 -14.08
CA HIS A 51 4.93 -6.53 -14.02
C HIS A 51 5.79 -7.37 -13.05
N GLY A 52 5.18 -8.37 -12.40
CA GLY A 52 5.86 -9.22 -11.42
C GLY A 52 6.14 -8.55 -10.08
N SER A 53 5.63 -7.33 -9.85
CA SER A 53 5.79 -6.62 -8.59
C SER A 53 4.74 -7.06 -7.56
N ASN A 54 5.13 -7.11 -6.28
CA ASN A 54 4.24 -7.46 -5.19
C ASN A 54 3.91 -6.24 -4.34
N SER A 55 2.66 -6.10 -3.94
CA SER A 55 2.22 -5.07 -3.00
C SER A 55 1.65 -5.66 -1.72
N CYS A 56 1.87 -4.93 -0.63
CA CYS A 56 1.33 -5.23 0.68
C CYS A 56 0.56 -4.00 1.21
N ILE A 57 -0.69 -4.19 1.58
CA ILE A 57 -1.52 -3.15 2.17
C ILE A 57 -1.93 -3.60 3.56
N VAL A 58 -1.62 -2.79 4.56
CA VAL A 58 -1.91 -3.09 5.96
C VAL A 58 -2.90 -2.07 6.51
N ALA A 59 -4.07 -2.55 6.90
CA ALA A 59 -5.08 -1.75 7.59
C ALA A 59 -4.91 -1.87 9.12
N HIS A 60 -5.48 -0.95 9.88
CA HIS A 60 -5.43 -1.02 11.34
C HIS A 60 -6.25 -2.18 11.90
N VAL A 61 -7.42 -2.52 11.31
CA VAL A 61 -8.31 -3.62 11.72
C VAL A 61 -8.77 -4.47 10.53
N GLU A 62 -9.19 -5.71 10.79
CA GLU A 62 -9.61 -6.67 9.74
C GLU A 62 -10.84 -6.17 8.95
N ASN A 63 -11.75 -5.46 9.61
CA ASN A 63 -12.91 -4.88 8.91
C ASN A 63 -12.49 -3.88 7.84
N THR A 64 -11.52 -3.01 8.15
CA THR A 64 -10.96 -2.06 7.19
C THR A 64 -10.21 -2.78 6.07
N ALA A 65 -9.43 -3.82 6.38
CA ALA A 65 -8.77 -4.65 5.36
C ALA A 65 -9.78 -5.24 4.38
N ARG A 66 -10.94 -5.71 4.85
CA ARG A 66 -12.02 -6.22 4.01
C ARG A 66 -12.62 -5.15 3.10
N ILE A 67 -12.82 -3.93 3.62
CA ILE A 67 -13.28 -2.80 2.81
C ILE A 67 -12.28 -2.48 1.71
N ILE A 68 -10.99 -2.46 2.03
CA ILE A 68 -9.91 -2.21 1.07
C ILE A 68 -9.88 -3.30 -0.02
N ARG A 69 -10.02 -4.58 0.34
CA ARG A 69 -10.15 -5.68 -0.65
C ARG A 69 -11.32 -5.44 -1.59
N GLY A 70 -12.47 -5.08 -1.06
CA GLY A 70 -13.65 -4.76 -1.87
C GLY A 70 -13.45 -3.56 -2.81
N MET A 71 -12.76 -2.51 -2.35
CA MET A 71 -12.39 -1.38 -3.21
C MET A 71 -11.44 -1.80 -4.33
N TYR A 72 -10.41 -2.58 -4.00
CA TYR A 72 -9.43 -3.06 -4.98
C TYR A 72 -10.10 -3.93 -6.06
N THR A 73 -10.97 -4.86 -5.65
CA THR A 73 -11.77 -5.67 -6.59
C THR A 73 -12.60 -4.79 -7.50
N LYS A 74 -13.33 -3.81 -6.94
CA LYS A 74 -14.14 -2.88 -7.76
C LYS A 74 -13.30 -2.06 -8.74
N MET A 75 -12.08 -1.64 -8.38
CA MET A 75 -11.20 -0.94 -9.31
C MET A 75 -10.85 -1.82 -10.51
N LEU A 76 -10.49 -3.08 -10.27
CA LEU A 76 -10.13 -4.01 -11.32
C LEU A 76 -11.34 -4.36 -12.21
N ASP A 77 -12.51 -4.60 -11.62
CA ASP A 77 -13.76 -4.90 -12.33
C ASP A 77 -14.25 -3.73 -13.20
N LYS A 78 -13.86 -2.50 -12.86
CA LYS A 78 -14.22 -1.29 -13.60
C LYS A 78 -13.23 -0.92 -14.69
N LEU A 79 -12.14 -1.65 -14.84
CA LEU A 79 -11.22 -1.42 -15.95
C LEU A 79 -11.93 -1.65 -17.27
N PRO A 80 -11.81 -0.74 -18.25
CA PRO A 80 -12.43 -0.91 -19.56
C PRO A 80 -11.96 -2.21 -20.23
N PRO A 81 -12.85 -2.98 -20.87
CA PRO A 81 -12.49 -4.23 -21.56
C PRO A 81 -11.35 -4.08 -22.58
N TRP A 82 -11.29 -2.94 -23.26
CA TRP A 82 -10.21 -2.67 -24.22
C TRP A 82 -8.84 -2.59 -23.54
N LEU A 83 -8.79 -2.08 -22.30
CA LEU A 83 -7.55 -1.98 -21.52
C LEU A 83 -7.08 -3.37 -21.04
N LEU A 84 -8.02 -4.24 -20.70
CA LEU A 84 -7.72 -5.63 -20.30
C LEU A 84 -7.30 -6.50 -21.51
N ASN A 85 -7.82 -6.17 -22.68
CA ASN A 85 -7.54 -6.89 -23.94
C ASN A 85 -6.26 -6.42 -24.66
N MET A 86 -5.62 -5.36 -24.20
CA MET A 86 -4.33 -4.91 -24.74
C MET A 86 -3.23 -5.98 -24.57
N ASP A 87 -3.35 -6.78 -23.53
CA ASP A 87 -2.57 -7.98 -23.37
C ASP A 87 -3.51 -9.18 -23.08
N LYS A 88 -3.66 -10.07 -24.05
CA LYS A 88 -4.53 -11.27 -23.97
C LYS A 88 -4.21 -12.20 -22.81
N LYS A 89 -3.12 -11.94 -22.07
CA LYS A 89 -2.67 -12.70 -20.90
C LYS A 89 -3.19 -12.15 -19.57
N LEU A 90 -3.79 -10.94 -19.55
CA LEU A 90 -4.31 -10.34 -18.33
C LEU A 90 -5.62 -11.02 -17.91
N ALA A 91 -5.56 -11.84 -16.87
CA ALA A 91 -6.73 -12.36 -16.20
C ALA A 91 -6.69 -11.89 -14.74
N LEU A 92 -7.64 -11.05 -14.37
CA LEU A 92 -7.80 -10.58 -13.00
C LEU A 92 -8.65 -11.59 -12.24
N THR A 93 -8.07 -12.24 -11.23
CA THR A 93 -8.84 -13.08 -10.32
C THR A 93 -9.27 -12.22 -9.14
N PRO A 94 -10.57 -12.21 -8.79
CA PRO A 94 -11.01 -11.53 -7.57
C PRO A 94 -10.38 -12.19 -6.34
N PHE A 95 -10.31 -11.45 -5.24
CA PHE A 95 -9.96 -12.05 -3.95
C PHE A 95 -10.98 -13.13 -3.62
N GLU A 96 -10.54 -14.37 -3.50
CA GLU A 96 -11.39 -15.48 -3.05
C GLU A 96 -11.83 -15.25 -1.59
N ARG A 97 -12.98 -15.81 -1.25
CA ARG A 97 -13.55 -15.69 0.09
C ARG A 97 -12.55 -16.23 1.12
N GLY A 98 -12.06 -15.36 2.03
CA GLY A 98 -11.06 -15.73 3.03
C GLY A 98 -9.61 -15.59 2.56
N ASN A 99 -9.33 -15.39 1.29
CA ASN A 99 -7.99 -15.19 0.78
C ASN A 99 -7.56 -13.72 0.93
N LYS A 100 -6.34 -13.49 1.44
CA LYS A 100 -5.77 -12.14 1.63
C LYS A 100 -4.92 -11.70 0.45
N THR A 101 -4.55 -12.63 -0.41
CA THR A 101 -3.67 -12.38 -1.55
C THR A 101 -4.43 -12.58 -2.86
N LEU A 102 -4.37 -11.57 -3.71
CA LEU A 102 -4.81 -11.61 -5.09
C LEU A 102 -3.58 -11.82 -5.99
N ILE A 103 -3.69 -12.72 -6.94
CA ILE A 103 -2.69 -12.89 -8.00
C ILE A 103 -3.25 -12.29 -9.29
N ILE A 104 -2.52 -11.36 -9.89
CA ILE A 104 -2.85 -10.84 -11.21
C ILE A 104 -2.21 -11.79 -12.22
N LYS A 105 -3.02 -12.71 -12.75
CA LYS A 105 -2.56 -13.73 -13.71
C LYS A 105 -2.02 -13.08 -14.99
N GLY A 106 -1.05 -13.72 -15.60
CA GLY A 106 -0.41 -13.25 -16.82
C GLY A 106 0.81 -12.36 -16.60
N ILE A 107 0.83 -11.59 -15.51
CA ILE A 107 1.94 -10.67 -15.18
C ILE A 107 2.67 -11.03 -13.88
N GLY A 108 2.20 -12.04 -13.15
CA GLY A 108 2.85 -12.54 -11.93
C GLY A 108 2.85 -11.60 -10.73
N SER A 109 2.11 -10.49 -10.79
CA SER A 109 2.00 -9.55 -9.68
C SER A 109 1.06 -10.06 -8.59
N ARG A 110 1.39 -9.77 -7.34
CA ARG A 110 0.58 -10.14 -6.17
C ARG A 110 0.18 -8.93 -5.35
N VAL A 111 -1.02 -8.98 -4.78
CA VAL A 111 -1.52 -7.96 -3.86
C VAL A 111 -1.96 -8.65 -2.59
N THR A 112 -1.29 -8.37 -1.49
CA THR A 112 -1.65 -8.90 -0.15
C THR A 112 -2.27 -7.76 0.66
N ILE A 113 -3.47 -7.97 1.20
CA ILE A 113 -4.19 -6.99 2.02
C ILE A 113 -4.57 -7.64 3.35
N GLY A 114 -3.95 -7.17 4.41
CA GLY A 114 -4.16 -7.66 5.76
C GLY A 114 -4.37 -6.55 6.78
N SER A 115 -4.36 -6.91 8.06
CA SER A 115 -4.56 -5.97 9.17
C SER A 115 -3.51 -6.12 10.25
N ALA A 116 -3.21 -5.03 10.96
CA ALA A 116 -2.32 -5.02 12.11
C ALA A 116 -2.86 -5.86 13.29
N GLU A 117 -4.17 -6.16 13.31
CA GLU A 117 -4.75 -7.09 14.29
C GLU A 117 -4.33 -8.55 14.08
N LYS A 118 -3.89 -8.91 12.86
CA LYS A 118 -3.47 -10.28 12.51
C LYS A 118 -2.12 -10.25 11.80
N PRO A 119 -1.05 -9.86 12.50
CA PRO A 119 0.26 -9.57 11.91
C PRO A 119 0.91 -10.79 11.23
N ASN A 120 0.74 -11.98 11.79
CA ASN A 120 1.38 -13.22 11.32
C ASN A 120 1.00 -13.63 9.88
N ASN A 121 0.02 -12.98 9.29
CA ASN A 121 -0.49 -13.35 7.97
C ASN A 121 -0.07 -12.36 6.86
N ILE A 122 0.82 -11.41 7.16
CA ILE A 122 1.16 -10.31 6.25
C ILE A 122 2.60 -10.39 5.79
N VAL A 123 3.45 -11.04 6.56
CA VAL A 123 4.88 -11.19 6.25
C VAL A 123 5.04 -12.15 5.07
N GLY A 124 5.70 -11.70 4.04
CA GLY A 124 5.88 -12.47 2.81
C GLY A 124 7.11 -12.02 2.02
N ASP A 125 7.26 -12.66 0.88
CA ASP A 125 8.35 -12.53 -0.09
C ASP A 125 8.66 -11.06 -0.50
N LYS A 126 9.62 -10.90 -1.40
CA LYS A 126 10.03 -9.61 -1.99
C LYS A 126 8.83 -8.71 -2.30
N ILE A 127 8.74 -7.57 -1.60
CA ILE A 127 7.66 -6.59 -1.74
C ILE A 127 8.22 -5.34 -2.41
N SER A 128 7.51 -4.82 -3.41
CA SER A 128 7.88 -3.58 -4.10
C SER A 128 7.08 -2.37 -3.59
N PHE A 129 5.83 -2.58 -3.21
CA PHE A 129 4.93 -1.51 -2.80
C PHE A 129 4.30 -1.82 -1.46
N VAL A 130 4.40 -0.90 -0.51
CA VAL A 130 3.77 -1.03 0.81
C VAL A 130 2.91 0.19 1.10
N HIS A 131 1.71 -0.07 1.61
CA HIS A 131 0.82 0.96 2.10
C HIS A 131 0.34 0.62 3.51
N PHE A 132 0.81 1.36 4.48
CA PHE A 132 0.36 1.30 5.87
C PHE A 132 -0.76 2.32 6.07
N SER A 133 -2.00 1.84 6.21
CA SER A 133 -3.18 2.70 6.30
C SER A 133 -3.61 2.89 7.75
N GLU A 134 -3.82 4.14 8.16
CA GLU A 134 -4.22 4.54 9.51
C GLU A 134 -3.23 4.08 10.61
N VAL A 135 -1.94 4.31 10.37
CA VAL A 135 -0.83 3.85 11.24
C VAL A 135 -0.96 4.33 12.68
N GLY A 136 -1.45 5.56 12.89
CA GLY A 136 -1.67 6.11 14.24
C GLY A 136 -2.73 5.35 15.07
N LEU A 137 -3.44 4.40 14.46
CA LEU A 137 -4.40 3.51 15.14
C LEU A 137 -3.84 2.12 15.44
N TYR A 138 -2.62 1.82 15.01
CA TYR A 138 -2.02 0.51 15.27
C TYR A 138 -1.78 0.32 16.77
N LYS A 139 -2.08 -0.86 17.27
CA LYS A 139 -1.92 -1.24 18.67
C LYS A 139 -1.06 -2.48 18.78
N THR A 140 -0.45 -2.67 19.92
CA THR A 140 0.21 -3.95 20.26
C THR A 140 -0.83 -5.07 20.21
N THR A 141 -0.60 -6.07 19.39
CA THR A 141 -1.52 -7.20 19.17
C THR A 141 -0.73 -8.50 19.21
N GLN A 142 -1.18 -9.46 20.00
CA GLN A 142 -0.49 -10.74 20.19
C GLN A 142 0.98 -10.59 20.61
N GLY A 143 1.29 -9.58 21.42
CA GLY A 143 2.64 -9.26 21.87
C GLY A 143 3.53 -8.53 20.86
N ILE A 144 3.06 -8.34 19.62
CA ILE A 144 3.79 -7.64 18.56
C ILE A 144 3.43 -6.15 18.61
N LYS A 145 4.43 -5.30 18.77
CA LYS A 145 4.28 -3.84 18.71
C LYS A 145 4.14 -3.35 17.26
N PRO A 146 3.49 -2.19 17.01
CA PRO A 146 3.39 -1.59 15.68
C PRO A 146 4.73 -1.49 14.94
N GLU A 147 5.79 -1.08 15.65
CA GLU A 147 7.14 -0.93 15.11
C GLU A 147 7.69 -2.26 14.60
N GLN A 148 7.53 -3.32 15.38
CA GLN A 148 7.99 -4.67 15.03
C GLN A 148 7.26 -5.21 13.79
N LEU A 149 5.95 -5.00 13.70
CA LEU A 149 5.17 -5.38 12.53
C LEU A 149 5.66 -4.65 11.28
N ILE A 150 5.82 -3.34 11.38
CA ILE A 150 6.25 -2.51 10.27
C ILE A 150 7.66 -2.90 9.82
N GLN A 151 8.61 -3.04 10.74
CA GLN A 151 9.97 -3.49 10.46
C GLN A 151 10.01 -4.87 9.79
N SER A 152 9.17 -5.80 10.25
CA SER A 152 9.07 -7.14 9.65
C SER A 152 8.62 -7.08 8.18
N ILE A 153 7.68 -6.20 7.85
CA ILE A 153 7.20 -6.02 6.47
C ILE A 153 8.26 -5.30 5.63
N LEU A 154 8.88 -4.25 6.18
CA LEU A 154 9.91 -3.48 5.49
C LEU A 154 11.18 -4.29 5.23
N GLY A 155 11.45 -5.32 6.03
CA GLY A 155 12.54 -6.28 5.77
C GLY A 155 12.41 -6.99 4.41
N GLY A 156 11.18 -7.09 3.87
CA GLY A 156 10.92 -7.59 2.52
C GLY A 156 11.02 -6.54 1.39
N VAL A 157 11.28 -5.26 1.73
CA VAL A 157 11.30 -4.14 0.78
C VAL A 157 12.72 -3.64 0.56
N ALA A 158 13.27 -3.85 -0.62
CA ALA A 158 14.58 -3.31 -0.96
C ALA A 158 14.55 -1.75 -1.02
N TYR A 159 15.64 -1.10 -0.60
CA TYR A 159 15.85 0.32 -0.88
C TYR A 159 16.41 0.47 -2.30
N ALA A 160 15.53 0.39 -3.27
CA ALA A 160 15.87 0.32 -4.69
C ALA A 160 14.87 1.13 -5.54
N PRO A 161 15.21 1.49 -6.77
CA PRO A 161 14.27 2.08 -7.72
C PRO A 161 12.98 1.28 -7.83
N ASN A 162 11.89 1.97 -8.14
CA ASN A 162 10.56 1.38 -8.31
C ASN A 162 10.00 0.70 -7.05
N THR A 163 10.46 1.10 -5.87
CA THR A 163 9.87 0.69 -4.60
C THR A 163 9.18 1.86 -3.91
N PHE A 164 7.97 1.60 -3.38
CA PHE A 164 7.13 2.63 -2.78
C PHE A 164 6.69 2.19 -1.38
N VAL A 165 6.93 3.02 -0.39
CA VAL A 165 6.39 2.84 0.96
C VAL A 165 5.61 4.09 1.34
N VAL A 166 4.34 3.88 1.66
CA VAL A 166 3.40 4.95 2.02
C VAL A 166 2.86 4.68 3.41
N TYR A 167 3.11 5.60 4.32
CA TYR A 167 2.44 5.66 5.61
C TYR A 167 1.35 6.71 5.53
N GLU A 168 0.15 6.39 5.96
CA GLU A 168 -0.90 7.40 6.11
C GLU A 168 -1.64 7.26 7.42
N SER A 169 -1.98 8.38 8.02
CA SER A 169 -2.87 8.42 9.18
C SER A 169 -3.51 9.79 9.35
N THR A 170 -4.61 9.81 10.10
CA THR A 170 -5.03 11.03 10.78
C THR A 170 -4.22 11.19 12.06
N ALA A 171 -3.91 12.41 12.47
CA ALA A 171 -3.27 12.70 13.75
C ALA A 171 -4.03 12.06 14.92
N ARG A 172 -3.31 11.38 15.82
CA ARG A 172 -3.87 10.66 16.97
C ARG A 172 -3.17 11.00 18.28
N GLY A 173 -2.80 12.26 18.42
CA GLY A 173 -2.04 12.76 19.56
C GLY A 173 -0.54 12.52 19.40
N VAL A 174 0.21 12.81 20.46
CA VAL A 174 1.67 12.72 20.51
C VAL A 174 2.13 11.40 21.13
N GLY A 175 3.36 10.97 20.85
CA GLY A 175 4.01 9.82 21.51
C GLY A 175 3.63 8.44 20.95
N ASN A 176 2.85 8.37 19.87
CA ASN A 176 2.64 7.10 19.16
C ASN A 176 3.68 6.92 18.03
N PHE A 177 3.78 5.70 17.49
CA PHE A 177 4.72 5.38 16.43
C PHE A 177 4.61 6.32 15.22
N PHE A 178 3.41 6.62 14.75
CA PHE A 178 3.21 7.50 13.59
C PHE A 178 3.74 8.91 13.84
N HIS A 179 3.54 9.43 15.05
CA HIS A 179 4.08 10.74 15.44
C HIS A 179 5.61 10.75 15.45
N SER A 180 6.25 9.69 15.95
CA SER A 180 7.72 9.57 15.93
C SER A 180 8.26 9.53 14.50
N GLU A 181 7.68 8.71 13.63
CA GLU A 181 8.05 8.64 12.20
C GLU A 181 7.86 9.99 11.48
N TRP A 182 6.78 10.71 11.84
CA TRP A 182 6.54 12.04 11.29
C TRP A 182 7.63 13.04 11.69
N LEU A 183 8.02 13.05 12.97
CA LEU A 183 9.09 13.93 13.45
C LEU A 183 10.44 13.59 12.81
N ASP A 184 10.76 12.31 12.63
CA ASP A 184 11.99 11.88 11.97
C ASP A 184 12.00 12.29 10.49
N ALA A 185 10.88 12.15 9.80
CA ALA A 185 10.74 12.58 8.41
C ALA A 185 10.96 14.08 8.23
N ILE A 186 10.35 14.94 9.07
CA ILE A 186 10.52 16.40 8.96
C ILE A 186 11.90 16.88 9.43
N SER A 187 12.58 16.11 10.30
CA SER A 187 13.95 16.43 10.75
C SER A 187 15.04 15.94 9.80
N GLY A 188 14.68 15.21 8.74
CA GLY A 188 15.61 14.64 7.76
C GLY A 188 16.43 13.46 8.30
N LYS A 189 15.95 12.77 9.36
CA LYS A 189 16.62 11.60 9.97
C LYS A 189 16.19 10.26 9.38
N SER A 190 15.18 10.25 8.52
CA SER A 190 14.63 9.05 7.89
C SER A 190 15.05 8.91 6.42
#